data_b5acf65dfaf442677a8718e0edbe75ed
#
_entry.id   b5acf65dfaf442677a8718e0edbe75ed
#
_cell.length_a   1.000
_cell.length_b   1.000
_cell.length_c   1.000
_cell.angle_alpha   90.00
_cell.angle_beta   90.00
_cell.angle_gamma   90.00
#
_symmetry.space_group_name_H-M   'P 1'
#
loop_
_entity.id
_entity.type
_entity.pdbx_description
1 polymer ?
#
loop_
_entity_poly.entity_id
_entity_poly.type
_entity_poly.pdbx_seq_one_letter_code
_entity_poly.pdbx_strand_id
1 'polypeptide(L)'
;MSYFTPYKEHYKALIRLGIPIVIGQIGIVVVGLADNMMVGQYATLDLAAASFVNSAFNIPILFGLGFSYGLTPLVGQFFGRHDKYHVGQLLRNSLLVNLFIGLLLPLAMTVVWFNIDRLGQPEELLPLIRPYFLLQLASLVFVMLFNSFKQFADGITDTKTPMYIMISANLVNIAGNYILIYGKFGLPALGVVGAGISTLTARILMFAAFAVLFYRSLRYRRYLVGYKRGKYNFTDILSLNKMGWMVGLQMGLETALFSITGIMIGWLGSIALAAHQVMVAISTLGFMIYYGVGAAVSVRVSNYFGRQELLHVRRTTMAGFHLILCLAVCACTVFLFSRELIGYLFTTSEEVIRVVSTLVYILLAYQFGDALQITYANSLRGIGDVISMAVISFIGYFLIAMPVCYICGFVLEWGITGIWIGYPIGLTLTGVMLCGRYYWKLKTKTQSKEFY
;
A
#
# COMPACT_ATOMS: atom_id res chain seq x y z
N MET A 1 12.24 15.97 -33.79
CA MET A 1 12.58 15.52 -32.44
C MET A 1 11.50 14.54 -31.99
N SER A 2 11.87 13.35 -31.48
CA SER A 2 10.89 12.35 -31.03
C SER A 2 10.04 12.92 -29.88
N TYR A 3 8.73 12.63 -29.87
CA TYR A 3 7.77 13.00 -28.81
C TYR A 3 8.26 12.61 -27.40
N PHE A 4 9.04 11.53 -27.30
CA PHE A 4 9.56 10.99 -26.04
C PHE A 4 10.84 11.67 -25.53
N THR A 5 11.53 12.47 -26.33
CA THR A 5 12.80 13.12 -25.94
C THR A 5 12.69 13.95 -24.66
N PRO A 6 11.61 14.76 -24.42
CA PRO A 6 11.48 15.57 -23.21
C PRO A 6 11.24 14.73 -21.93
N TYR A 7 10.87 13.45 -22.06
CA TYR A 7 10.53 12.56 -20.95
C TYR A 7 11.67 11.61 -20.55
N LYS A 8 12.72 11.50 -21.35
CA LYS A 8 13.81 10.49 -21.15
C LYS A 8 14.42 10.54 -19.76
N GLU A 9 14.72 11.72 -19.25
CA GLU A 9 15.27 11.88 -17.89
C GLU A 9 14.25 11.51 -16.81
N HIS A 10 12.98 11.83 -17.04
CA HIS A 10 11.90 11.49 -16.12
C HIS A 10 11.69 9.97 -16.05
N TYR A 11 11.69 9.24 -17.18
CA TYR A 11 11.61 7.78 -17.22
C TYR A 11 12.76 7.14 -16.43
N LYS A 12 14.01 7.54 -16.73
CA LYS A 12 15.18 7.01 -16.02
C LYS A 12 15.11 7.24 -14.52
N ALA A 13 14.66 8.42 -14.09
CA ALA A 13 14.52 8.75 -12.68
C ALA A 13 13.40 7.97 -12.00
N LEU A 14 12.23 7.82 -12.66
CA LEU A 14 11.11 7.06 -12.14
C LEU A 14 11.42 5.56 -12.01
N ILE A 15 12.08 4.97 -13.01
CA ILE A 15 12.53 3.57 -12.97
C ILE A 15 13.53 3.36 -11.84
N ARG A 16 14.51 4.26 -11.69
CA ARG A 16 15.53 4.18 -10.63
C ARG A 16 14.94 4.25 -9.23
N LEU A 17 13.89 5.04 -9.03
CA LEU A 17 13.20 5.16 -7.74
C LEU A 17 12.14 4.07 -7.56
N GLY A 18 11.39 3.75 -8.61
CA GLY A 18 10.28 2.82 -8.58
C GLY A 18 10.70 1.37 -8.36
N ILE A 19 11.77 0.90 -9.04
CA ILE A 19 12.23 -0.49 -8.89
C ILE A 19 12.50 -0.87 -7.44
N PRO A 20 13.27 -0.10 -6.63
CA PRO A 20 13.46 -0.43 -5.22
C PRO A 20 12.15 -0.45 -4.42
N ILE A 21 11.21 0.46 -4.72
CA ILE A 21 9.90 0.47 -4.05
C ILE A 21 9.10 -0.78 -4.41
N VAL A 22 9.05 -1.15 -5.71
CA VAL A 22 8.38 -2.39 -6.18
C VAL A 22 8.97 -3.62 -5.50
N ILE A 23 10.30 -3.75 -5.46
CA ILE A 23 10.99 -4.86 -4.79
C ILE A 23 10.59 -4.92 -3.31
N GLY A 24 10.53 -3.79 -2.62
CA GLY A 24 10.07 -3.71 -1.24
C GLY A 24 8.62 -4.18 -1.07
N GLN A 25 7.71 -3.77 -1.95
CA GLN A 25 6.30 -4.17 -1.91
C GLN A 25 6.12 -5.68 -2.20
N ILE A 26 6.80 -6.21 -3.21
CA ILE A 26 6.79 -7.64 -3.49
C ILE A 26 7.35 -8.42 -2.30
N GLY A 27 8.39 -7.90 -1.65
CA GLY A 27 8.97 -8.51 -0.44
C GLY A 27 7.96 -8.69 0.70
N ILE A 28 7.05 -7.75 0.90
CA ILE A 28 5.97 -7.86 1.90
C ILE A 28 5.01 -9.01 1.55
N VAL A 29 4.64 -9.14 0.28
CA VAL A 29 3.75 -10.23 -0.18
C VAL A 29 4.43 -11.59 -0.03
N VAL A 30 5.70 -11.70 -0.45
CA VAL A 30 6.48 -12.95 -0.37
C VAL A 30 6.62 -13.42 1.09
N VAL A 31 6.91 -12.51 2.02
CA VAL A 31 6.99 -12.86 3.44
C VAL A 31 5.63 -13.31 3.98
N GLY A 32 4.54 -12.62 3.66
CA GLY A 32 3.21 -13.03 4.08
C GLY A 32 2.83 -14.43 3.58
N LEU A 33 3.22 -14.77 2.33
CA LEU A 33 3.04 -16.12 1.78
C LEU A 33 3.92 -17.14 2.51
N ALA A 34 5.19 -16.83 2.76
CA ALA A 34 6.11 -17.71 3.49
C ALA A 34 5.59 -17.98 4.92
N ASP A 35 5.15 -16.95 5.63
CA ASP A 35 4.58 -17.07 6.97
C ASP A 35 3.38 -18.04 6.96
N ASN A 36 2.43 -17.83 6.05
CA ASN A 36 1.23 -18.67 5.95
C ASN A 36 1.58 -20.12 5.56
N MET A 37 2.52 -20.31 4.63
CA MET A 37 2.97 -21.66 4.23
C MET A 37 3.66 -22.39 5.39
N MET A 38 4.56 -21.73 6.10
CA MET A 38 5.32 -22.34 7.20
C MET A 38 4.41 -22.68 8.38
N VAL A 39 3.50 -21.79 8.74
CA VAL A 39 2.50 -22.04 9.81
C VAL A 39 1.55 -23.15 9.39
N GLY A 40 1.07 -23.15 8.14
CA GLY A 40 0.15 -24.17 7.63
C GLY A 40 0.76 -25.58 7.53
N GLN A 41 2.08 -25.66 7.23
CA GLN A 41 2.80 -26.93 7.24
C GLN A 41 3.03 -27.46 8.66
N TYR A 42 3.02 -26.60 9.68
CA TYR A 42 3.16 -27.00 11.07
C TYR A 42 1.86 -27.58 11.63
N ALA A 43 0.75 -26.82 11.56
CA ALA A 43 -0.57 -27.28 12.00
C ALA A 43 -1.69 -26.45 11.34
N THR A 44 -2.79 -27.14 10.99
CA THR A 44 -3.98 -26.50 10.39
C THR A 44 -4.65 -25.52 11.36
N LEU A 45 -4.68 -25.83 12.67
CA LEU A 45 -5.24 -24.96 13.71
C LEU A 45 -4.43 -23.65 13.83
N ASP A 46 -3.11 -23.74 13.78
CA ASP A 46 -2.21 -22.57 13.79
C ASP A 46 -2.46 -21.67 12.59
N LEU A 47 -2.63 -22.25 11.38
CA LEU A 47 -2.95 -21.48 10.16
C LEU A 47 -4.33 -20.81 10.28
N ALA A 48 -5.33 -21.49 10.84
CA ALA A 48 -6.65 -20.90 11.07
C ALA A 48 -6.58 -19.71 12.04
N ALA A 49 -5.84 -19.87 13.14
CA ALA A 49 -5.60 -18.79 14.10
C ALA A 49 -4.86 -17.60 13.47
N ALA A 50 -3.79 -17.86 12.69
CA ALA A 50 -3.05 -16.82 11.97
C ALA A 50 -3.93 -16.09 10.97
N SER A 51 -4.74 -16.81 10.20
CA SER A 51 -5.64 -16.25 9.19
C SER A 51 -6.69 -15.32 9.81
N PHE A 52 -7.28 -15.71 10.94
CA PHE A 52 -8.22 -14.86 11.67
C PHE A 52 -7.56 -13.56 12.13
N VAL A 53 -6.40 -13.65 12.81
CA VAL A 53 -5.68 -12.47 13.31
C VAL A 53 -5.24 -11.57 12.18
N ASN A 54 -4.64 -12.12 11.11
CA ASN A 54 -4.20 -11.34 9.95
C ASN A 54 -5.36 -10.61 9.28
N SER A 55 -6.54 -11.24 9.18
CA SER A 55 -7.75 -10.60 8.65
C SER A 55 -8.21 -9.42 9.52
N ALA A 56 -8.20 -9.59 10.85
CA ALA A 56 -8.54 -8.52 11.79
C ALA A 56 -7.56 -7.33 11.71
N PHE A 57 -6.27 -7.61 11.49
CA PHE A 57 -5.23 -6.58 11.40
C PHE A 57 -5.11 -5.91 10.02
N ASN A 58 -5.72 -6.46 8.97
CA ASN A 58 -5.58 -5.95 7.62
C ASN A 58 -6.00 -4.47 7.51
N ILE A 59 -7.18 -4.12 8.02
CA ILE A 59 -7.70 -2.75 7.97
C ILE A 59 -6.83 -1.77 8.77
N PRO A 60 -6.51 -2.02 10.07
CA PRO A 60 -5.63 -1.15 10.84
C PRO A 60 -4.24 -0.95 10.24
N ILE A 61 -3.64 -2.02 9.71
CA ILE A 61 -2.32 -1.93 9.07
C ILE A 61 -2.39 -1.07 7.80
N LEU A 62 -3.35 -1.30 6.91
CA LEU A 62 -3.48 -0.53 5.67
C LEU A 62 -3.79 0.94 5.94
N PHE A 63 -4.64 1.24 6.92
CA PHE A 63 -4.88 2.61 7.36
C PHE A 63 -3.60 3.25 7.89
N GLY A 64 -2.86 2.58 8.78
CA GLY A 64 -1.61 3.08 9.36
C GLY A 64 -0.52 3.31 8.30
N LEU A 65 -0.38 2.39 7.33
CA LEU A 65 0.53 2.56 6.20
C LEU A 65 0.13 3.78 5.36
N GLY A 66 -1.16 3.89 5.00
CA GLY A 66 -1.69 5.05 4.27
C GLY A 66 -1.44 6.37 5.01
N PHE A 67 -1.65 6.38 6.32
CA PHE A 67 -1.35 7.53 7.17
C PHE A 67 0.14 7.92 7.08
N SER A 68 1.05 6.95 7.20
CA SER A 68 2.48 7.19 7.11
C SER A 68 2.91 7.75 5.74
N TYR A 69 2.22 7.35 4.66
CA TYR A 69 2.52 7.82 3.29
C TYR A 69 2.30 9.31 3.09
N GLY A 70 1.57 9.99 3.99
CA GLY A 70 1.43 11.45 3.99
C GLY A 70 2.73 12.21 4.23
N LEU A 71 3.75 11.59 4.83
CA LEU A 71 5.05 12.23 5.08
C LEU A 71 5.85 12.47 3.78
N THR A 72 5.85 11.52 2.86
CA THR A 72 6.70 11.57 1.65
C THR A 72 6.55 12.85 0.85
N PRO A 73 5.34 13.33 0.50
CA PRO A 73 5.21 14.56 -0.26
C PRO A 73 5.65 15.81 0.50
N LEU A 74 5.45 15.86 1.82
CA LEU A 74 5.93 16.98 2.63
C LEU A 74 7.45 17.04 2.65
N VAL A 75 8.11 15.92 2.95
CA VAL A 75 9.57 15.81 2.89
C VAL A 75 10.08 16.15 1.49
N GLY A 76 9.44 15.62 0.45
CA GLY A 76 9.82 15.85 -0.93
C GLY A 76 9.77 17.33 -1.34
N GLN A 77 8.75 18.08 -0.90
CA GLN A 77 8.63 19.50 -1.17
C GLN A 77 9.76 20.31 -0.52
N PHE A 78 10.08 20.07 0.77
CA PHE A 78 11.17 20.75 1.44
C PHE A 78 12.55 20.29 0.94
N PHE A 79 12.69 19.02 0.57
CA PHE A 79 13.88 18.52 -0.09
C PHE A 79 14.11 19.22 -1.45
N GLY A 80 13.05 19.43 -2.23
CA GLY A 80 13.09 20.21 -3.46
C GLY A 80 13.56 21.65 -3.26
N ARG A 81 13.14 22.29 -2.16
CA ARG A 81 13.58 23.65 -1.76
C ARG A 81 15.00 23.70 -1.19
N HIS A 82 15.69 22.57 -1.10
CA HIS A 82 17.01 22.42 -0.43
C HIS A 82 17.02 22.75 1.06
N ASP A 83 15.86 22.78 1.72
CA ASP A 83 15.72 23.03 3.15
C ASP A 83 15.97 21.76 3.98
N LYS A 84 17.25 21.48 4.19
CA LYS A 84 17.71 20.29 4.93
C LYS A 84 17.31 20.32 6.41
N TYR A 85 17.20 21.52 6.99
CA TYR A 85 16.82 21.69 8.37
C TYR A 85 15.38 21.27 8.60
N HIS A 86 14.47 21.81 7.78
CA HIS A 86 13.05 21.50 7.89
C HIS A 86 12.74 20.03 7.55
N VAL A 87 13.46 19.44 6.59
CA VAL A 87 13.37 18.00 6.29
C VAL A 87 13.70 17.15 7.51
N GLY A 88 14.74 17.49 8.28
CA GLY A 88 15.08 16.80 9.53
C GLY A 88 14.03 17.01 10.63
N GLN A 89 13.49 18.22 10.75
CA GLN A 89 12.42 18.57 11.70
C GLN A 89 11.13 17.80 11.39
N LEU A 90 10.75 17.68 10.12
CA LEU A 90 9.59 16.88 9.68
C LEU A 90 9.72 15.41 10.07
N LEU A 91 10.91 14.80 9.95
CA LEU A 91 11.12 13.43 10.43
C LEU A 91 10.86 13.31 11.91
N ARG A 92 11.36 14.26 12.73
CA ARG A 92 11.12 14.26 14.17
C ARG A 92 9.63 14.37 14.51
N ASN A 93 8.91 15.30 13.87
CA ASN A 93 7.47 15.46 14.05
C ASN A 93 6.69 14.22 13.56
N SER A 94 7.13 13.62 12.46
CA SER A 94 6.53 12.38 11.93
C SER A 94 6.72 11.20 12.86
N LEU A 95 7.90 11.03 13.48
CA LEU A 95 8.10 9.96 14.45
C LEU A 95 7.16 10.09 15.65
N LEU A 96 6.92 11.33 16.14
CA LEU A 96 5.96 11.58 17.21
C LEU A 96 4.53 11.21 16.79
N VAL A 97 4.10 11.69 15.60
CA VAL A 97 2.75 11.45 15.10
C VAL A 97 2.51 9.97 14.78
N ASN A 98 3.48 9.31 14.14
CA ASN A 98 3.39 7.88 13.84
C ASN A 98 3.48 7.00 15.10
N LEU A 99 4.23 7.43 16.13
CA LEU A 99 4.21 6.77 17.44
C LEU A 99 2.81 6.87 18.07
N PHE A 100 2.20 8.06 18.03
CA PHE A 100 0.85 8.25 18.55
C PHE A 100 -0.17 7.34 17.82
N ILE A 101 -0.16 7.30 16.49
CA ILE A 101 -1.02 6.40 15.70
C ILE A 101 -0.67 4.93 15.98
N GLY A 102 0.63 4.62 16.07
CA GLY A 102 1.14 3.29 16.40
C GLY A 102 0.77 2.80 17.80
N LEU A 103 0.36 3.68 18.71
CA LEU A 103 -0.21 3.36 20.03
C LEU A 103 -1.75 3.38 19.97
N LEU A 104 -2.35 4.30 19.24
CA LEU A 104 -3.80 4.43 19.13
C LEU A 104 -4.43 3.21 18.44
N LEU A 105 -3.84 2.74 17.35
CA LEU A 105 -4.36 1.55 16.62
C LEU A 105 -4.34 0.29 17.48
N PRO A 106 -3.22 -0.10 18.15
CA PRO A 106 -3.24 -1.20 19.10
C PRO A 106 -4.23 -1.02 20.24
N LEU A 107 -4.37 0.20 20.78
CA LEU A 107 -5.35 0.49 21.84
C LEU A 107 -6.77 0.23 21.35
N ALA A 108 -7.13 0.69 20.16
CA ALA A 108 -8.43 0.39 19.56
C ALA A 108 -8.62 -1.11 19.31
N MET A 109 -7.59 -1.82 18.83
CA MET A 109 -7.63 -3.25 18.60
C MET A 109 -7.67 -4.09 19.90
N THR A 110 -7.26 -3.53 21.03
CA THR A 110 -7.38 -4.18 22.34
C THR A 110 -8.86 -4.43 22.69
N VAL A 111 -9.76 -3.55 22.23
CA VAL A 111 -11.22 -3.79 22.39
C VAL A 111 -11.65 -5.09 21.67
N VAL A 112 -11.10 -5.35 20.49
CA VAL A 112 -11.34 -6.60 19.75
C VAL A 112 -10.76 -7.77 20.52
N TRP A 113 -9.55 -7.64 21.07
CA TRP A 113 -8.88 -8.68 21.84
C TRP A 113 -9.68 -9.11 23.09
N PHE A 114 -10.29 -8.15 23.83
CA PHE A 114 -11.15 -8.47 24.98
C PHE A 114 -12.48 -9.15 24.60
N ASN A 115 -12.90 -8.99 23.34
CA ASN A 115 -14.16 -9.55 22.84
C ASN A 115 -13.96 -10.74 21.88
N ILE A 116 -12.75 -11.30 21.77
CA ILE A 116 -12.45 -12.40 20.84
C ILE A 116 -13.41 -13.57 21.04
N ASP A 117 -13.74 -13.91 22.28
CA ASP A 117 -14.64 -15.02 22.62
C ASP A 117 -16.07 -14.82 22.07
N ARG A 118 -16.47 -13.56 21.84
CA ARG A 118 -17.80 -13.19 21.29
C ARG A 118 -17.84 -13.13 19.76
N LEU A 119 -16.69 -13.30 19.11
CA LEU A 119 -16.59 -13.24 17.65
C LEU A 119 -16.87 -14.60 16.97
N GLY A 120 -17.37 -15.60 17.74
CA GLY A 120 -17.81 -16.89 17.19
C GLY A 120 -16.67 -17.78 16.69
N GLN A 121 -15.46 -17.59 17.21
CA GLN A 121 -14.35 -18.48 16.87
C GLN A 121 -14.42 -19.76 17.70
N PRO A 122 -14.02 -20.94 17.15
CA PRO A 122 -13.92 -22.19 17.90
C PRO A 122 -13.04 -22.03 19.13
N GLU A 123 -13.48 -22.61 20.27
CA GLU A 123 -12.78 -22.50 21.56
C GLU A 123 -11.34 -23.03 21.50
N GLU A 124 -11.08 -24.04 20.69
CA GLU A 124 -9.75 -24.61 20.45
C GLU A 124 -8.76 -23.66 19.79
N LEU A 125 -9.23 -22.62 19.09
CA LEU A 125 -8.37 -21.60 18.46
C LEU A 125 -7.97 -20.48 19.43
N LEU A 126 -8.75 -20.23 20.48
CA LEU A 126 -8.54 -19.10 21.40
C LEU A 126 -7.16 -19.08 22.07
N PRO A 127 -6.60 -20.24 22.53
CA PRO A 127 -5.27 -20.29 23.11
C PRO A 127 -4.15 -19.89 22.11
N LEU A 128 -4.38 -20.07 20.82
CA LEU A 128 -3.44 -19.70 19.74
C LEU A 128 -3.65 -18.25 19.28
N ILE A 129 -4.90 -17.82 19.14
CA ILE A 129 -5.27 -16.48 18.71
C ILE A 129 -4.77 -15.42 19.70
N ARG A 130 -5.02 -15.59 21.00
CA ARG A 130 -4.75 -14.56 22.01
C ARG A 130 -3.28 -14.13 22.07
N PRO A 131 -2.28 -15.03 22.21
CA PRO A 131 -0.88 -14.63 22.26
C PRO A 131 -0.38 -14.07 20.93
N TYR A 132 -0.81 -14.66 19.79
CA TYR A 132 -0.44 -14.18 18.47
C TYR A 132 -0.99 -12.78 18.20
N PHE A 133 -2.23 -12.50 18.62
CA PHE A 133 -2.84 -11.18 18.52
C PHE A 133 -2.06 -10.12 19.30
N LEU A 134 -1.63 -10.42 20.54
CA LEU A 134 -0.81 -9.51 21.36
C LEU A 134 0.54 -9.19 20.70
N LEU A 135 1.20 -10.18 20.08
CA LEU A 135 2.43 -9.99 19.34
C LEU A 135 2.22 -9.06 18.13
N GLN A 136 1.10 -9.23 17.43
CA GLN A 136 0.76 -8.35 16.30
C GLN A 136 0.44 -6.92 16.78
N LEU A 137 -0.26 -6.75 17.92
CA LEU A 137 -0.47 -5.42 18.53
C LEU A 137 0.86 -4.71 18.82
N ALA A 138 1.78 -5.38 19.50
CA ALA A 138 3.09 -4.84 19.81
C ALA A 138 3.89 -4.45 18.54
N SER A 139 3.75 -5.26 17.49
CA SER A 139 4.48 -5.06 16.24
C SER A 139 4.03 -3.84 15.44
N LEU A 140 2.75 -3.39 15.58
CA LEU A 140 2.21 -2.20 14.89
C LEU A 140 3.01 -0.93 15.21
N VAL A 141 3.43 -0.77 16.46
CA VAL A 141 4.22 0.40 16.88
C VAL A 141 5.51 0.50 16.06
N PHE A 142 6.22 -0.62 15.92
CA PHE A 142 7.48 -0.66 15.18
C PHE A 142 7.30 -0.50 13.67
N VAL A 143 6.18 -1.00 13.12
CA VAL A 143 5.80 -0.76 11.73
C VAL A 143 5.62 0.73 11.47
N MET A 144 4.89 1.44 12.33
CA MET A 144 4.63 2.87 12.17
C MET A 144 5.92 3.69 12.29
N LEU A 145 6.78 3.37 13.26
CA LEU A 145 8.07 4.03 13.44
C LEU A 145 9.02 3.78 12.27
N PHE A 146 9.11 2.53 11.78
CA PHE A 146 9.90 2.21 10.59
C PHE A 146 9.38 2.96 9.36
N ASN A 147 8.05 3.03 9.17
CA ASN A 147 7.47 3.76 8.05
C ASN A 147 7.76 5.26 8.08
N SER A 148 7.89 5.89 9.26
CA SER A 148 8.37 7.28 9.34
C SER A 148 9.73 7.45 8.69
N PHE A 149 10.69 6.57 8.99
CA PHE A 149 12.01 6.60 8.36
C PHE A 149 11.96 6.26 6.87
N LYS A 150 11.16 5.24 6.50
CA LYS A 150 11.01 4.83 5.10
C LYS A 150 10.45 5.96 4.24
N GLN A 151 9.35 6.59 4.68
CA GLN A 151 8.72 7.68 3.93
C GLN A 151 9.60 8.94 3.89
N PHE A 152 10.35 9.21 4.95
CA PHE A 152 11.38 10.24 4.94
C PHE A 152 12.46 9.94 3.88
N ALA A 153 13.01 8.72 3.85
CA ALA A 153 14.02 8.32 2.88
C ALA A 153 13.50 8.39 1.44
N ASP A 154 12.29 7.89 1.20
CA ASP A 154 11.62 7.98 -0.11
C ASP A 154 11.49 9.45 -0.54
N GLY A 155 11.07 10.36 0.37
CA GLY A 155 10.93 11.80 0.10
C GLY A 155 12.22 12.50 -0.29
N ILE A 156 13.36 12.08 0.26
CA ILE A 156 14.69 12.57 -0.13
C ILE A 156 15.31 11.77 -1.29
N THR A 157 14.51 10.98 -2.00
CA THR A 157 14.92 10.15 -3.16
C THR A 157 15.86 8.99 -2.83
N ASP A 158 15.87 8.52 -1.59
CA ASP A 158 16.63 7.33 -1.17
C ASP A 158 15.71 6.13 -0.97
N THR A 159 15.29 5.51 -2.05
CA THR A 159 14.41 4.31 -2.02
C THR A 159 15.16 3.00 -1.84
N LYS A 160 16.50 3.01 -2.03
CA LYS A 160 17.33 1.81 -1.92
C LYS A 160 17.57 1.39 -0.47
N THR A 161 17.84 2.34 0.41
CA THR A 161 18.13 2.04 1.82
C THR A 161 16.94 1.35 2.50
N PRO A 162 15.69 1.85 2.41
CA PRO A 162 14.54 1.11 2.93
C PRO A 162 14.38 -0.29 2.32
N MET A 163 14.57 -0.42 1.01
CA MET A 163 14.48 -1.71 0.32
C MET A 163 15.45 -2.74 0.90
N TYR A 164 16.73 -2.38 1.08
CA TYR A 164 17.72 -3.32 1.64
C TYR A 164 17.38 -3.70 3.08
N ILE A 165 16.93 -2.76 3.91
CA ILE A 165 16.50 -3.05 5.28
C ILE A 165 15.30 -4.01 5.27
N MET A 166 14.30 -3.77 4.42
CA MET A 166 13.12 -4.63 4.31
C MET A 166 13.51 -6.05 3.87
N ILE A 167 14.33 -6.20 2.83
CA ILE A 167 14.79 -7.52 2.34
C ILE A 167 15.55 -8.24 3.45
N SER A 168 16.48 -7.57 4.13
CA SER A 168 17.26 -8.18 5.20
C SER A 168 16.37 -8.64 6.36
N ALA A 169 15.40 -7.81 6.75
CA ALA A 169 14.44 -8.15 7.80
C ALA A 169 13.52 -9.32 7.39
N ASN A 170 13.13 -9.38 6.12
CA ASN A 170 12.35 -10.50 5.57
C ASN A 170 13.12 -11.83 5.65
N LEU A 171 14.42 -11.81 5.34
CA LEU A 171 15.28 -12.99 5.49
C LEU A 171 15.40 -13.41 6.96
N VAL A 172 15.57 -12.45 7.87
CA VAL A 172 15.58 -12.71 9.32
C VAL A 172 14.24 -13.28 9.79
N ASN A 173 13.12 -12.76 9.29
CA ASN A 173 11.79 -13.26 9.61
C ASN A 173 11.64 -14.74 9.16
N ILE A 174 11.95 -15.06 7.91
CA ILE A 174 11.86 -16.44 7.38
C ILE A 174 12.75 -17.38 8.17
N ALA A 175 14.01 -16.99 8.48
CA ALA A 175 14.91 -17.78 9.30
C ALA A 175 14.38 -17.97 10.73
N GLY A 176 13.85 -16.89 11.34
CA GLY A 176 13.22 -16.92 12.66
C GLY A 176 11.99 -17.82 12.69
N ASN A 177 11.15 -17.77 11.65
CA ASN A 177 10.00 -18.66 11.50
C ASN A 177 10.46 -20.13 11.47
N TYR A 178 11.47 -20.46 10.67
CA TYR A 178 12.01 -21.84 10.61
C TYR A 178 12.48 -22.33 11.98
N ILE A 179 13.12 -21.46 12.76
CA ILE A 179 13.63 -21.82 14.09
C ILE A 179 12.50 -21.94 15.11
N LEU A 180 11.61 -20.95 15.18
CA LEU A 180 10.64 -20.83 16.27
C LEU A 180 9.34 -21.60 16.01
N ILE A 181 8.88 -21.72 14.77
CA ILE A 181 7.68 -22.53 14.45
C ILE A 181 7.98 -23.99 14.69
N TYR A 182 9.09 -24.48 14.15
CA TYR A 182 9.43 -25.92 14.17
C TYR A 182 10.31 -26.37 15.35
N GLY A 183 10.73 -25.44 16.22
CA GLY A 183 11.56 -25.78 17.40
C GLY A 183 12.94 -26.29 17.03
N LYS A 184 13.67 -25.62 16.15
CA LYS A 184 15.02 -26.02 15.76
C LYS A 184 16.07 -25.44 16.72
N PHE A 185 17.30 -25.97 16.67
CA PHE A 185 18.45 -25.55 17.49
C PHE A 185 18.20 -25.66 19.02
N GLY A 186 17.39 -26.61 19.47
CA GLY A 186 17.12 -26.84 20.89
C GLY A 186 16.04 -25.93 21.50
N LEU A 187 15.37 -25.12 20.70
CA LEU A 187 14.21 -24.33 21.13
C LEU A 187 12.93 -25.15 21.03
N PRO A 188 11.90 -24.88 21.89
CA PRO A 188 10.60 -25.52 21.76
C PRO A 188 9.90 -25.07 20.49
N ALA A 189 9.09 -25.97 19.90
CA ALA A 189 8.22 -25.62 18.79
C ALA A 189 7.04 -24.76 19.30
N LEU A 190 6.97 -23.51 18.81
CA LEU A 190 5.97 -22.52 19.28
C LEU A 190 4.84 -22.31 18.28
N GLY A 191 4.84 -22.98 17.12
CA GLY A 191 3.80 -22.83 16.10
C GLY A 191 3.54 -21.38 15.69
N VAL A 192 2.26 -20.97 15.64
CA VAL A 192 1.87 -19.60 15.25
C VAL A 192 2.44 -18.51 16.17
N VAL A 193 2.64 -18.80 17.45
CA VAL A 193 3.27 -17.87 18.40
C VAL A 193 4.71 -17.61 18.00
N GLY A 194 5.43 -18.64 17.55
CA GLY A 194 6.77 -18.54 17.00
C GLY A 194 6.83 -17.61 15.78
N ALA A 195 5.87 -17.72 14.86
CA ALA A 195 5.71 -16.81 13.73
C ALA A 195 5.49 -15.36 14.20
N GLY A 196 4.66 -15.14 15.21
CA GLY A 196 4.42 -13.82 15.80
C GLY A 196 5.67 -13.19 16.41
N ILE A 197 6.46 -13.98 17.15
CA ILE A 197 7.73 -13.52 17.75
C ILE A 197 8.74 -13.17 16.64
N SER A 198 8.86 -13.99 15.62
CA SER A 198 9.75 -13.74 14.48
C SER A 198 9.36 -12.45 13.74
N THR A 199 8.07 -12.26 13.47
CA THR A 199 7.55 -11.04 12.82
C THR A 199 7.80 -9.80 13.68
N LEU A 200 7.53 -9.85 14.97
CA LEU A 200 7.82 -8.74 15.90
C LEU A 200 9.31 -8.41 15.91
N THR A 201 10.16 -9.43 16.03
CA THR A 201 11.63 -9.26 16.02
C THR A 201 12.11 -8.61 14.72
N ALA A 202 11.63 -9.08 13.55
CA ALA A 202 11.98 -8.49 12.27
C ALA A 202 11.57 -7.01 12.19
N ARG A 203 10.37 -6.64 12.67
CA ARG A 203 9.88 -5.25 12.69
C ARG A 203 10.69 -4.34 13.64
N ILE A 204 11.09 -4.86 14.80
CA ILE A 204 12.01 -4.15 15.71
C ILE A 204 13.36 -3.93 15.04
N LEU A 205 13.92 -4.96 14.41
CA LEU A 205 15.20 -4.85 13.71
C LEU A 205 15.14 -3.88 12.52
N MET A 206 14.05 -3.84 11.77
CA MET A 206 13.86 -2.85 10.71
C MET A 206 13.93 -1.42 11.23
N PHE A 207 13.20 -1.12 12.30
CA PHE A 207 13.22 0.19 12.94
C PHE A 207 14.61 0.52 13.50
N ALA A 208 15.21 -0.39 14.28
CA ALA A 208 16.52 -0.20 14.90
C ALA A 208 17.62 -0.02 13.84
N ALA A 209 17.64 -0.83 12.79
CA ALA A 209 18.60 -0.71 11.69
C ALA A 209 18.51 0.65 11.00
N PHE A 210 17.28 1.12 10.72
CA PHE A 210 17.12 2.43 10.11
C PHE A 210 17.53 3.56 11.04
N ALA A 211 17.15 3.49 12.33
CA ALA A 211 17.55 4.47 13.33
C ALA A 211 19.09 4.56 13.44
N VAL A 212 19.79 3.42 13.54
CA VAL A 212 21.25 3.36 13.57
C VAL A 212 21.85 3.97 12.30
N LEU A 213 21.36 3.61 11.13
CA LEU A 213 21.82 4.16 9.86
C LEU A 213 21.59 5.67 9.77
N PHE A 214 20.44 6.17 10.25
CA PHE A 214 20.14 7.60 10.26
C PHE A 214 21.17 8.40 11.08
N TYR A 215 21.61 7.87 12.23
CA TYR A 215 22.62 8.54 13.07
C TYR A 215 24.04 8.37 12.55
N ARG A 216 24.40 7.23 11.96
CA ARG A 216 25.80 6.91 11.58
C ARG A 216 26.15 7.25 10.14
N SER A 217 25.20 7.19 9.21
CA SER A 217 25.47 7.40 7.78
C SER A 217 25.74 8.85 7.45
N LEU A 218 26.83 9.11 6.71
CA LEU A 218 27.16 10.43 6.16
C LEU A 218 26.05 11.01 5.29
N ARG A 219 25.27 10.14 4.65
CA ARG A 219 24.15 10.52 3.78
C ARG A 219 23.07 11.27 4.53
N TYR A 220 22.74 10.85 5.76
CA TYR A 220 21.69 11.44 6.59
C TYR A 220 22.20 12.55 7.54
N ARG A 221 23.52 12.66 7.71
CA ARG A 221 24.16 13.61 8.65
C ARG A 221 23.68 15.04 8.45
N ARG A 222 23.41 15.43 7.19
CA ARG A 222 22.92 16.77 6.83
C ARG A 222 21.52 17.09 7.34
N TYR A 223 20.73 16.11 7.75
CA TYR A 223 19.37 16.28 8.32
C TYR A 223 19.37 16.18 9.84
N LEU A 224 20.45 15.69 10.45
CA LEU A 224 20.55 15.51 11.91
C LEU A 224 20.42 16.82 12.69
N VAL A 225 20.86 17.94 12.12
CA VAL A 225 20.76 19.25 12.79
C VAL A 225 19.28 19.62 12.98
N GLY A 226 18.49 19.54 11.91
CA GLY A 226 17.04 19.77 11.98
C GLY A 226 16.31 18.76 12.87
N TYR A 227 16.72 17.50 12.84
CA TYR A 227 16.16 16.46 13.69
C TYR A 227 16.45 16.70 15.19
N LYS A 228 17.69 17.04 15.57
CA LYS A 228 18.10 17.23 16.97
C LYS A 228 17.67 18.57 17.54
N ARG A 229 17.82 19.66 16.78
CA ARG A 229 17.58 21.05 17.21
C ARG A 229 16.22 21.60 16.78
N GLY A 230 15.53 20.94 15.85
CA GLY A 230 14.19 21.32 15.43
C GLY A 230 13.21 21.30 16.60
N LYS A 231 12.33 22.28 16.65
CA LYS A 231 11.24 22.31 17.64
C LYS A 231 10.06 21.48 17.16
N TYR A 232 9.27 20.96 18.08
CA TYR A 232 7.96 20.44 17.71
C TYR A 232 7.11 21.59 17.18
N ASN A 233 6.72 21.49 15.91
CA ASN A 233 5.96 22.54 15.24
C ASN A 233 4.53 22.05 15.02
N PHE A 234 3.57 22.72 15.65
CA PHE A 234 2.18 22.37 15.57
C PHE A 234 1.65 22.42 14.10
N THR A 235 2.15 23.38 13.31
CA THR A 235 1.78 23.50 11.89
C THR A 235 2.23 22.28 11.08
N ASP A 236 3.44 21.79 11.34
CA ASP A 236 3.94 20.55 10.69
C ASP A 236 3.14 19.34 11.14
N ILE A 237 2.85 19.22 12.44
CA ILE A 237 2.04 18.14 13.01
C ILE A 237 0.64 18.16 12.41
N LEU A 238 0.02 19.32 12.29
CA LEU A 238 -1.30 19.45 11.66
C LEU A 238 -1.26 19.08 10.18
N SER A 239 -0.22 19.50 9.46
CA SER A 239 -0.02 19.16 8.04
C SER A 239 0.19 17.66 7.85
N LEU A 240 1.00 17.01 8.69
CA LEU A 240 1.22 15.58 8.70
C LEU A 240 -0.07 14.81 8.97
N ASN A 241 -0.85 15.23 9.98
CA ASN A 241 -2.15 14.63 10.27
C ASN A 241 -3.11 14.79 9.10
N LYS A 242 -3.27 16.01 8.56
CA LYS A 242 -4.15 16.26 7.41
C LYS A 242 -3.79 15.39 6.20
N MET A 243 -2.50 15.30 5.88
CA MET A 243 -2.03 14.44 4.78
C MET A 243 -2.25 12.97 5.11
N GLY A 244 -1.87 12.54 6.32
CA GLY A 244 -1.95 11.15 6.74
C GLY A 244 -3.38 10.62 6.77
N TRP A 245 -4.31 11.35 7.41
CA TRP A 245 -5.72 10.97 7.46
C TRP A 245 -6.36 10.87 6.08
N MET A 246 -6.09 11.82 5.18
CA MET A 246 -6.68 11.80 3.84
C MET A 246 -6.12 10.67 2.97
N VAL A 247 -4.82 10.38 3.08
CA VAL A 247 -4.21 9.25 2.35
C VAL A 247 -4.66 7.92 2.94
N GLY A 248 -4.70 7.81 4.28
CA GLY A 248 -5.23 6.63 4.97
C GLY A 248 -6.70 6.37 4.63
N LEU A 249 -7.53 7.42 4.60
CA LEU A 249 -8.93 7.32 4.20
C LEU A 249 -9.06 6.84 2.74
N GLN A 250 -8.30 7.41 1.81
CA GLN A 250 -8.35 6.99 0.39
C GLN A 250 -8.01 5.50 0.24
N MET A 251 -6.96 5.02 0.91
CA MET A 251 -6.59 3.59 0.87
C MET A 251 -7.63 2.71 1.57
N GLY A 252 -8.19 3.19 2.68
CA GLY A 252 -9.28 2.51 3.38
C GLY A 252 -10.55 2.38 2.55
N LEU A 253 -10.94 3.44 1.83
CA LEU A 253 -12.09 3.44 0.92
C LEU A 253 -11.91 2.42 -0.23
N GLU A 254 -10.72 2.37 -0.80
CA GLU A 254 -10.39 1.40 -1.85
C GLU A 254 -10.49 -0.05 -1.33
N THR A 255 -9.90 -0.32 -0.18
CA THR A 255 -9.99 -1.63 0.48
C THR A 255 -11.44 -1.99 0.85
N ALA A 256 -12.21 -1.02 1.34
CA ALA A 256 -13.62 -1.22 1.70
C ALA A 256 -14.47 -1.58 0.48
N LEU A 257 -14.23 -0.97 -0.69
CA LEU A 257 -14.90 -1.34 -1.94
C LEU A 257 -14.71 -2.84 -2.24
N PHE A 258 -13.45 -3.32 -2.24
CA PHE A 258 -13.16 -4.74 -2.50
C PHE A 258 -13.73 -5.67 -1.43
N SER A 259 -13.72 -5.26 -0.15
CA SER A 259 -14.28 -6.05 0.94
C SER A 259 -15.80 -6.18 0.85
N ILE A 260 -16.51 -5.08 0.60
CA ILE A 260 -17.98 -5.08 0.50
C ILE A 260 -18.42 -5.84 -0.74
N THR A 261 -17.78 -5.63 -1.88
CA THR A 261 -18.10 -6.39 -3.09
C THR A 261 -17.76 -7.88 -2.95
N GLY A 262 -16.72 -8.24 -2.19
CA GLY A 262 -16.45 -9.64 -1.81
C GLY A 262 -17.59 -10.27 -1.03
N ILE A 263 -18.21 -9.52 -0.08
CA ILE A 263 -19.42 -9.98 0.64
C ILE A 263 -20.60 -10.15 -0.34
N MET A 264 -20.83 -9.18 -1.23
CA MET A 264 -21.87 -9.26 -2.25
C MET A 264 -21.69 -10.48 -3.17
N ILE A 265 -20.45 -10.79 -3.57
CA ILE A 265 -20.14 -11.96 -4.38
C ILE A 265 -20.39 -13.26 -3.58
N GLY A 266 -20.15 -13.24 -2.27
CA GLY A 266 -20.50 -14.35 -1.38
C GLY A 266 -21.99 -14.73 -1.42
N TRP A 267 -22.90 -13.77 -1.64
CA TRP A 267 -24.34 -14.02 -1.81
C TRP A 267 -24.67 -14.79 -3.10
N LEU A 268 -23.77 -14.77 -4.10
CA LEU A 268 -23.92 -15.51 -5.35
C LEU A 268 -23.45 -16.97 -5.24
N GLY A 269 -22.83 -17.35 -4.12
CA GLY A 269 -22.40 -18.71 -3.84
C GLY A 269 -20.88 -18.93 -3.84
N SER A 270 -20.49 -20.15 -3.47
CA SER A 270 -19.08 -20.51 -3.21
C SER A 270 -18.20 -20.48 -4.46
N ILE A 271 -18.73 -20.85 -5.63
CA ILE A 271 -17.99 -20.85 -6.91
C ILE A 271 -17.63 -19.41 -7.29
N ALA A 272 -18.58 -18.49 -7.20
CA ALA A 272 -18.36 -17.08 -7.47
C ALA A 272 -17.33 -16.48 -6.51
N LEU A 273 -17.44 -16.79 -5.21
CA LEU A 273 -16.50 -16.30 -4.20
C LEU A 273 -15.08 -16.85 -4.43
N ALA A 274 -14.95 -18.14 -4.77
CA ALA A 274 -13.65 -18.74 -5.10
C ALA A 274 -13.01 -18.08 -6.34
N ALA A 275 -13.79 -17.86 -7.41
CA ALA A 275 -13.32 -17.15 -8.59
C ALA A 275 -12.89 -15.71 -8.27
N HIS A 276 -13.65 -14.99 -7.43
CA HIS A 276 -13.29 -13.66 -6.97
C HIS A 276 -11.94 -13.63 -6.25
N GLN A 277 -11.69 -14.59 -5.33
CA GLN A 277 -10.42 -14.66 -4.60
C GLN A 277 -9.22 -14.87 -5.53
N VAL A 278 -9.37 -15.71 -6.54
CA VAL A 278 -8.34 -15.92 -7.57
C VAL A 278 -8.06 -14.59 -8.30
N MET A 279 -9.12 -13.91 -8.73
CA MET A 279 -8.98 -12.63 -9.46
C MET A 279 -8.36 -11.53 -8.62
N VAL A 280 -8.73 -11.42 -7.34
CA VAL A 280 -8.12 -10.46 -6.39
C VAL A 280 -6.64 -10.76 -6.18
N ALA A 281 -6.26 -12.03 -6.03
CA ALA A 281 -4.85 -12.42 -5.86
C ALA A 281 -3.99 -11.98 -7.06
N ILE A 282 -4.50 -12.18 -8.28
CA ILE A 282 -3.80 -11.81 -9.52
C ILE A 282 -3.74 -10.29 -9.67
N SER A 283 -4.85 -9.59 -9.44
CA SER A 283 -4.89 -8.12 -9.56
C SER A 283 -3.97 -7.43 -8.54
N THR A 284 -3.82 -8.00 -7.34
CA THR A 284 -2.92 -7.49 -6.30
C THR A 284 -1.45 -7.48 -6.75
N LEU A 285 -1.00 -8.49 -7.49
CA LEU A 285 0.36 -8.52 -8.03
C LEU A 285 0.60 -7.37 -9.03
N GLY A 286 -0.34 -7.13 -9.94
CA GLY A 286 -0.28 -6.00 -10.86
C GLY A 286 -0.28 -4.67 -10.12
N PHE A 287 -1.19 -4.50 -9.17
CA PHE A 287 -1.30 -3.32 -8.33
C PHE A 287 0.01 -2.97 -7.61
N MET A 288 0.73 -3.95 -7.02
CA MET A 288 2.00 -3.70 -6.33
C MET A 288 3.07 -3.08 -7.25
N ILE A 289 3.11 -3.51 -8.51
CA ILE A 289 4.04 -2.97 -9.51
C ILE A 289 3.66 -1.52 -9.86
N TYR A 290 2.39 -1.26 -10.17
CA TYR A 290 1.89 0.08 -10.49
C TYR A 290 2.04 1.03 -9.32
N TYR A 291 1.74 0.56 -8.13
CA TYR A 291 1.88 1.33 -6.89
C TYR A 291 3.32 1.78 -6.66
N GLY A 292 4.31 0.91 -6.89
CA GLY A 292 5.72 1.29 -6.75
C GLY A 292 6.16 2.38 -7.72
N VAL A 293 5.69 2.34 -8.97
CA VAL A 293 5.94 3.43 -9.96
C VAL A 293 5.16 4.69 -9.57
N GLY A 294 3.90 4.55 -9.15
CA GLY A 294 3.07 5.67 -8.66
C GLY A 294 3.70 6.38 -7.46
N ALA A 295 4.24 5.64 -6.49
CA ALA A 295 4.97 6.20 -5.36
C ALA A 295 6.21 6.99 -5.82
N ALA A 296 6.96 6.48 -6.80
CA ALA A 296 8.09 7.22 -7.41
C ALA A 296 7.62 8.51 -8.11
N VAL A 297 6.44 8.50 -8.74
CA VAL A 297 5.81 9.71 -9.30
C VAL A 297 5.53 10.72 -8.19
N SER A 298 4.92 10.30 -7.08
CA SER A 298 4.63 11.18 -5.93
C SER A 298 5.90 11.83 -5.39
N VAL A 299 6.99 11.06 -5.22
CA VAL A 299 8.30 11.57 -4.79
C VAL A 299 8.85 12.62 -5.73
N ARG A 300 8.88 12.34 -7.04
CA ARG A 300 9.45 13.28 -8.02
C ARG A 300 8.58 14.52 -8.22
N VAL A 301 7.27 14.35 -8.26
CA VAL A 301 6.29 15.43 -8.34
C VAL A 301 6.44 16.36 -7.14
N SER A 302 6.53 15.84 -5.92
CA SER A 302 6.70 16.66 -4.72
C SER A 302 8.02 17.44 -4.74
N ASN A 303 9.12 16.83 -5.20
CA ASN A 303 10.41 17.50 -5.31
C ASN A 303 10.38 18.69 -6.30
N TYR A 304 9.82 18.50 -7.51
CA TYR A 304 9.69 19.56 -8.49
C TYR A 304 8.65 20.62 -8.07
N PHE A 305 7.59 20.18 -7.41
CA PHE A 305 6.59 21.11 -6.87
C PHE A 305 7.19 22.01 -5.78
N GLY A 306 8.06 21.45 -4.92
CA GLY A 306 8.84 22.22 -3.96
C GLY A 306 9.72 23.28 -4.60
N ARG A 307 10.38 22.97 -5.73
CA ARG A 307 11.17 23.91 -6.56
C ARG A 307 10.33 24.88 -7.38
N GLN A 308 9.00 24.70 -7.39
CA GLN A 308 8.08 25.44 -8.21
C GLN A 308 8.28 25.25 -9.75
N GLU A 309 8.86 24.13 -10.15
CA GLU A 309 9.11 23.75 -11.56
C GLU A 309 7.89 23.00 -12.13
N LEU A 310 6.78 23.72 -12.38
CA LEU A 310 5.49 23.13 -12.76
C LEU A 310 5.55 22.34 -14.09
N LEU A 311 6.41 22.74 -15.02
CA LEU A 311 6.62 22.00 -16.27
C LEU A 311 7.18 20.59 -15.99
N HIS A 312 8.17 20.47 -15.09
CA HIS A 312 8.75 19.20 -14.69
C HIS A 312 7.77 18.36 -13.86
N VAL A 313 6.89 18.98 -13.05
CA VAL A 313 5.76 18.30 -12.38
C VAL A 313 4.87 17.62 -13.42
N ARG A 314 4.41 18.34 -14.45
CA ARG A 314 3.57 17.81 -15.52
C ARG A 314 4.29 16.70 -16.30
N ARG A 315 5.55 16.92 -16.70
CA ARG A 315 6.33 15.91 -17.43
C ARG A 315 6.55 14.62 -16.62
N THR A 316 6.81 14.75 -15.31
CA THR A 316 6.97 13.60 -14.42
C THR A 316 5.68 12.79 -14.32
N THR A 317 4.53 13.45 -14.14
CA THR A 317 3.21 12.78 -14.11
C THR A 317 2.93 12.02 -15.41
N MET A 318 3.15 12.68 -16.56
CA MET A 318 2.95 12.05 -17.87
C MET A 318 3.91 10.88 -18.11
N ALA A 319 5.18 11.03 -17.73
CA ALA A 319 6.16 9.93 -17.82
C ALA A 319 5.74 8.75 -16.93
N GLY A 320 5.23 9.02 -15.73
CA GLY A 320 4.68 8.00 -14.84
C GLY A 320 3.47 7.28 -15.45
N PHE A 321 2.54 8.05 -16.04
CA PHE A 321 1.39 7.48 -16.73
C PHE A 321 1.80 6.58 -17.90
N HIS A 322 2.75 7.02 -18.75
CA HIS A 322 3.25 6.19 -19.84
C HIS A 322 3.89 4.89 -19.35
N LEU A 323 4.69 4.94 -18.26
CA LEU A 323 5.32 3.75 -17.70
C LEU A 323 4.28 2.77 -17.14
N ILE A 324 3.32 3.26 -16.35
CA ILE A 324 2.28 2.41 -15.76
C ILE A 324 1.37 1.86 -16.87
N LEU A 325 1.04 2.65 -17.90
CA LEU A 325 0.27 2.20 -19.05
C LEU A 325 1.01 1.10 -19.83
N CYS A 326 2.32 1.25 -20.04
CA CYS A 326 3.14 0.21 -20.67
C CYS A 326 3.13 -1.09 -19.85
N LEU A 327 3.27 -0.99 -18.52
CA LEU A 327 3.18 -2.14 -17.63
C LEU A 327 1.77 -2.76 -17.64
N ALA A 328 0.72 -1.95 -17.72
CA ALA A 328 -0.66 -2.42 -17.85
C ALA A 328 -0.87 -3.21 -19.16
N VAL A 329 -0.33 -2.70 -20.28
CA VAL A 329 -0.39 -3.43 -21.57
C VAL A 329 0.38 -4.75 -21.50
N CYS A 330 1.56 -4.76 -20.87
CA CYS A 330 2.32 -6.01 -20.66
C CYS A 330 1.53 -7.00 -19.78
N ALA A 331 0.94 -6.52 -18.67
CA ALA A 331 0.11 -7.36 -17.80
C ALA A 331 -1.12 -7.90 -18.53
N CYS A 332 -1.81 -7.06 -19.32
CA CYS A 332 -2.95 -7.47 -20.16
C CYS A 332 -2.55 -8.57 -21.14
N THR A 333 -1.38 -8.42 -21.78
CA THR A 333 -0.87 -9.44 -22.72
C THR A 333 -0.64 -10.77 -22.00
N VAL A 334 0.02 -10.75 -20.83
CA VAL A 334 0.26 -11.96 -20.03
C VAL A 334 -1.08 -12.59 -19.61
N PHE A 335 -2.00 -11.81 -19.05
CA PHE A 335 -3.30 -12.32 -18.59
C PHE A 335 -4.14 -12.89 -19.73
N LEU A 336 -4.13 -12.25 -20.89
CA LEU A 336 -4.88 -12.74 -22.06
C LEU A 336 -4.37 -14.10 -22.55
N PHE A 337 -3.04 -14.27 -22.68
CA PHE A 337 -2.46 -15.52 -23.14
C PHE A 337 -2.48 -16.63 -22.08
N SER A 338 -2.47 -16.28 -20.80
CA SER A 338 -2.51 -17.26 -19.70
C SER A 338 -3.91 -17.47 -19.11
N ARG A 339 -4.98 -16.90 -19.70
CA ARG A 339 -6.33 -16.87 -19.12
C ARG A 339 -6.86 -18.26 -18.71
N GLU A 340 -6.60 -19.29 -19.52
CA GLU A 340 -7.01 -20.65 -19.23
C GLU A 340 -6.14 -21.31 -18.15
N LEU A 341 -4.86 -20.97 -18.11
CA LEU A 341 -3.89 -21.51 -17.17
C LEU A 341 -4.02 -20.91 -15.76
N ILE A 342 -4.42 -19.64 -15.68
CA ILE A 342 -4.50 -18.89 -14.40
C ILE A 342 -5.37 -19.65 -13.37
N GLY A 343 -6.54 -20.12 -13.76
CA GLY A 343 -7.42 -20.86 -12.86
C GLY A 343 -6.79 -22.14 -12.31
N TYR A 344 -6.06 -22.88 -13.14
CA TYR A 344 -5.38 -24.11 -12.73
C TYR A 344 -4.27 -23.90 -11.70
N LEU A 345 -3.71 -22.70 -11.59
CA LEU A 345 -2.71 -22.40 -10.57
C LEU A 345 -3.30 -22.34 -9.14
N PHE A 346 -4.61 -22.14 -9.03
CA PHE A 346 -5.28 -21.92 -7.75
C PHE A 346 -6.27 -23.02 -7.38
N THR A 347 -6.87 -23.71 -8.37
CA THR A 347 -7.93 -24.68 -8.13
C THR A 347 -7.98 -25.76 -9.22
N THR A 348 -8.54 -26.91 -8.86
CA THR A 348 -8.85 -28.00 -9.77
C THR A 348 -10.33 -28.00 -10.21
N SER A 349 -11.17 -27.11 -9.69
CA SER A 349 -12.58 -26.99 -10.05
C SER A 349 -12.75 -26.35 -11.41
N GLU A 350 -13.21 -27.12 -12.40
CA GLU A 350 -13.43 -26.62 -13.76
C GLU A 350 -14.46 -25.48 -13.82
N GLU A 351 -15.46 -25.48 -12.93
CA GLU A 351 -16.47 -24.42 -12.86
C GLU A 351 -15.83 -23.09 -12.46
N VAL A 352 -14.98 -23.10 -11.43
CA VAL A 352 -14.24 -21.89 -10.99
C VAL A 352 -13.29 -21.41 -12.09
N ILE A 353 -12.56 -22.34 -12.74
CA ILE A 353 -11.63 -22.02 -13.82
C ILE A 353 -12.35 -21.33 -15.00
N ARG A 354 -13.53 -21.81 -15.37
CA ARG A 354 -14.35 -21.20 -16.44
C ARG A 354 -14.79 -19.78 -16.09
N VAL A 355 -15.23 -19.56 -14.84
CA VAL A 355 -15.61 -18.22 -14.37
C VAL A 355 -14.40 -17.29 -14.38
N VAL A 356 -13.25 -17.72 -13.85
CA VAL A 356 -11.99 -16.96 -13.86
C VAL A 356 -11.60 -16.57 -15.28
N SER A 357 -11.61 -17.51 -16.23
CA SER A 357 -11.29 -17.26 -17.64
C SER A 357 -12.17 -16.18 -18.27
N THR A 358 -13.45 -16.12 -17.88
CA THR A 358 -14.39 -15.06 -18.32
C THR A 358 -14.06 -13.71 -17.68
N LEU A 359 -13.76 -13.69 -16.37
CA LEU A 359 -13.46 -12.47 -15.65
C LEU A 359 -12.14 -11.82 -16.08
N VAL A 360 -11.21 -12.58 -16.65
CA VAL A 360 -9.95 -12.03 -17.19
C VAL A 360 -10.22 -10.90 -18.20
N TYR A 361 -11.23 -10.99 -19.06
CA TYR A 361 -11.55 -9.92 -20.01
C TYR A 361 -11.90 -8.60 -19.30
N ILE A 362 -12.61 -8.68 -18.18
CA ILE A 362 -12.95 -7.50 -17.38
C ILE A 362 -11.69 -6.97 -16.67
N LEU A 363 -10.82 -7.89 -16.20
CA LEU A 363 -9.54 -7.52 -15.61
C LEU A 363 -8.65 -6.74 -16.60
N LEU A 364 -8.71 -7.04 -17.92
CA LEU A 364 -7.97 -6.23 -18.90
C LEU A 364 -8.44 -4.78 -18.91
N ALA A 365 -9.75 -4.53 -18.91
CA ALA A 365 -10.31 -3.18 -18.83
C ALA A 365 -9.96 -2.49 -17.50
N TYR A 366 -10.01 -3.24 -16.39
CA TYR A 366 -9.61 -2.78 -15.05
C TYR A 366 -8.20 -2.21 -15.04
N GLN A 367 -7.22 -2.86 -15.71
CA GLN A 367 -5.81 -2.44 -15.70
C GLN A 367 -5.61 -1.00 -16.21
N PHE A 368 -6.39 -0.58 -17.21
CA PHE A 368 -6.30 0.79 -17.74
C PHE A 368 -6.89 1.84 -16.79
N GLY A 369 -8.02 1.50 -16.15
CA GLY A 369 -8.63 2.35 -15.13
C GLY A 369 -7.71 2.54 -13.93
N ASP A 370 -7.08 1.45 -13.47
CA ASP A 370 -6.14 1.44 -12.36
C ASP A 370 -4.87 2.25 -12.69
N ALA A 371 -4.31 2.10 -13.89
CA ALA A 371 -3.16 2.89 -14.36
C ALA A 371 -3.44 4.41 -14.31
N LEU A 372 -4.62 4.83 -14.75
CA LEU A 372 -5.04 6.22 -14.70
C LEU A 372 -5.20 6.72 -13.26
N GLN A 373 -5.93 5.97 -12.44
CA GLN A 373 -6.23 6.29 -11.05
C GLN A 373 -4.95 6.38 -10.21
N ILE A 374 -4.07 5.37 -10.24
CA ILE A 374 -2.82 5.34 -9.48
C ILE A 374 -1.92 6.51 -9.85
N THR A 375 -1.77 6.81 -11.14
CA THR A 375 -0.92 7.91 -11.60
C THR A 375 -1.38 9.25 -11.04
N TYR A 376 -2.66 9.59 -11.21
CA TYR A 376 -3.16 10.91 -10.82
C TYR A 376 -3.40 11.04 -9.31
N ALA A 377 -3.75 9.96 -8.62
CA ALA A 377 -3.83 9.95 -7.15
C ALA A 377 -2.44 10.25 -6.54
N ASN A 378 -1.38 9.57 -7.01
CA ASN A 378 -0.03 9.83 -6.53
C ASN A 378 0.51 11.20 -6.94
N SER A 379 0.11 11.74 -8.10
CA SER A 379 0.46 13.09 -8.52
C SER A 379 -0.21 14.16 -7.66
N LEU A 380 -1.52 14.01 -7.34
CA LEU A 380 -2.24 14.89 -6.43
C LEU A 380 -1.66 14.82 -5.01
N ARG A 381 -1.28 13.62 -4.55
CA ARG A 381 -0.55 13.42 -3.29
C ARG A 381 0.77 14.19 -3.31
N GLY A 382 1.54 14.11 -4.39
CA GLY A 382 2.81 14.82 -4.57
C GLY A 382 2.70 16.34 -4.50
N ILE A 383 1.63 16.93 -5.06
CA ILE A 383 1.36 18.37 -4.98
C ILE A 383 0.64 18.78 -3.69
N GLY A 384 0.25 17.83 -2.83
CA GLY A 384 -0.40 18.08 -1.54
C GLY A 384 -1.92 18.30 -1.59
N ASP A 385 -2.60 17.99 -2.71
CA ASP A 385 -4.07 18.12 -2.82
C ASP A 385 -4.80 16.82 -2.42
N VAL A 386 -4.54 16.36 -1.20
CA VAL A 386 -5.02 15.07 -0.68
C VAL A 386 -6.50 15.06 -0.31
N ILE A 387 -7.08 16.22 0.05
CA ILE A 387 -8.52 16.30 0.37
C ILE A 387 -9.33 16.01 -0.88
N SER A 388 -9.02 16.70 -1.99
CA SER A 388 -9.72 16.47 -3.26
C SER A 388 -9.53 15.02 -3.75
N MET A 389 -8.34 14.45 -3.53
CA MET A 389 -8.06 13.04 -3.84
C MET A 389 -8.99 12.11 -3.06
N ALA A 390 -9.12 12.29 -1.74
CA ALA A 390 -9.97 11.45 -0.89
C ALA A 390 -11.47 11.60 -1.24
N VAL A 391 -11.93 12.82 -1.46
CA VAL A 391 -13.34 13.09 -1.85
C VAL A 391 -13.66 12.46 -3.21
N ILE A 392 -12.79 12.62 -4.20
CA ILE A 392 -12.99 12.03 -5.53
C ILE A 392 -12.98 10.51 -5.44
N SER A 393 -12.09 9.91 -4.62
CA SER A 393 -12.07 8.47 -4.39
C SER A 393 -13.36 7.97 -3.73
N PHE A 394 -13.90 8.72 -2.75
CA PHE A 394 -15.18 8.38 -2.15
C PHE A 394 -16.32 8.39 -3.19
N ILE A 395 -16.40 9.44 -4.00
CA ILE A 395 -17.40 9.54 -5.06
C ILE A 395 -17.25 8.38 -6.04
N GLY A 396 -16.05 8.14 -6.53
CA GLY A 396 -15.79 7.10 -7.53
C GLY A 396 -16.05 5.68 -7.04
N TYR A 397 -15.69 5.38 -5.80
CA TYR A 397 -15.83 4.03 -5.25
C TYR A 397 -17.24 3.77 -4.70
N PHE A 398 -17.79 4.70 -3.91
CA PHE A 398 -19.06 4.48 -3.21
C PHE A 398 -20.29 4.99 -3.93
N LEU A 399 -20.19 6.12 -4.64
CA LEU A 399 -21.33 6.69 -5.37
C LEU A 399 -21.42 6.24 -6.82
N ILE A 400 -20.32 5.70 -7.39
CA ILE A 400 -20.31 5.22 -8.79
C ILE A 400 -20.08 3.71 -8.83
N ALA A 401 -18.92 3.22 -8.40
CA ALA A 401 -18.56 1.81 -8.57
C ALA A 401 -19.51 0.87 -7.83
N MET A 402 -19.80 1.14 -6.55
CA MET A 402 -20.63 0.26 -5.74
C MET A 402 -22.08 0.14 -6.26
N PRO A 403 -22.81 1.23 -6.61
CA PRO A 403 -24.11 1.11 -7.25
C PRO A 403 -24.06 0.35 -8.58
N VAL A 404 -23.02 0.57 -9.41
CA VAL A 404 -22.84 -0.18 -10.67
C VAL A 404 -22.64 -1.67 -10.39
N CYS A 405 -21.79 -2.04 -9.41
CA CYS A 405 -21.62 -3.42 -8.98
C CYS A 405 -22.95 -4.06 -8.58
N TYR A 406 -23.76 -3.35 -7.77
CA TYR A 406 -25.05 -3.87 -7.32
C TYR A 406 -26.05 -3.99 -8.45
N ILE A 407 -26.21 -2.96 -9.27
CA ILE A 407 -27.17 -2.94 -10.38
C ILE A 407 -26.80 -4.02 -11.40
N CYS A 408 -25.56 -4.08 -11.86
CA CYS A 408 -25.13 -5.06 -12.84
C CYS A 408 -25.12 -6.48 -12.29
N GLY A 409 -24.76 -6.65 -11.02
CA GLY A 409 -24.68 -7.97 -10.39
C GLY A 409 -26.04 -8.59 -10.05
N PHE A 410 -26.95 -7.80 -9.49
CA PHE A 410 -28.21 -8.29 -8.91
C PHE A 410 -29.45 -7.81 -9.65
N VAL A 411 -29.52 -6.56 -10.09
CA VAL A 411 -30.72 -6.04 -10.77
C VAL A 411 -30.78 -6.51 -12.23
N LEU A 412 -29.63 -6.50 -12.92
CA LEU A 412 -29.50 -7.05 -14.28
C LEU A 412 -29.20 -8.55 -14.32
N GLU A 413 -29.02 -9.18 -13.14
CA GLU A 413 -28.77 -10.61 -12.99
C GLU A 413 -27.52 -11.13 -13.73
N TRP A 414 -26.51 -10.25 -13.95
CA TRP A 414 -25.25 -10.66 -14.58
C TRP A 414 -24.31 -11.37 -13.60
N GLY A 415 -24.71 -11.54 -12.35
CA GLY A 415 -23.95 -12.25 -11.32
C GLY A 415 -22.57 -11.64 -11.08
N ILE A 416 -21.57 -12.51 -10.89
CA ILE A 416 -20.19 -12.07 -10.60
C ILE A 416 -19.59 -11.21 -11.72
N THR A 417 -19.92 -11.49 -12.98
CA THR A 417 -19.46 -10.72 -14.15
C THR A 417 -19.94 -9.27 -14.04
N GLY A 418 -21.22 -9.07 -13.66
CA GLY A 418 -21.80 -7.74 -13.45
C GLY A 418 -21.12 -6.98 -12.33
N ILE A 419 -20.83 -7.64 -11.20
CA ILE A 419 -20.11 -6.99 -10.09
C ILE A 419 -18.71 -6.57 -10.54
N TRP A 420 -17.98 -7.42 -11.26
CA TRP A 420 -16.64 -7.12 -11.75
C TRP A 420 -16.60 -5.98 -12.76
N ILE A 421 -17.64 -5.75 -13.56
CA ILE A 421 -17.76 -4.60 -14.48
C ILE A 421 -17.76 -3.26 -13.73
N GLY A 422 -18.26 -3.23 -12.51
CA GLY A 422 -18.25 -2.02 -11.68
C GLY A 422 -16.84 -1.49 -11.38
N TYR A 423 -15.83 -2.36 -11.27
CA TYR A 423 -14.46 -1.93 -10.99
C TYR A 423 -13.83 -1.10 -12.12
N PRO A 424 -13.74 -1.55 -13.38
CA PRO A 424 -13.18 -0.73 -14.45
C PRO A 424 -13.94 0.57 -14.66
N ILE A 425 -15.26 0.59 -14.50
CA ILE A 425 -16.07 1.81 -14.59
C ILE A 425 -15.72 2.77 -13.46
N GLY A 426 -15.74 2.28 -12.22
CA GLY A 426 -15.45 3.11 -11.05
C GLY A 426 -14.03 3.66 -11.06
N LEU A 427 -13.02 2.83 -11.32
CA LEU A 427 -11.61 3.23 -11.36
C LEU A 427 -11.33 4.21 -12.52
N THR A 428 -11.89 3.95 -13.70
CA THR A 428 -11.70 4.86 -14.84
C THR A 428 -12.30 6.23 -14.58
N LEU A 429 -13.54 6.29 -14.07
CA LEU A 429 -14.19 7.56 -13.75
C LEU A 429 -13.47 8.28 -12.61
N THR A 430 -13.04 7.56 -11.57
CA THR A 430 -12.19 8.11 -10.51
C THR A 430 -10.91 8.69 -11.10
N GLY A 431 -10.22 7.93 -11.96
CA GLY A 431 -9.00 8.38 -12.63
C GLY A 431 -9.19 9.62 -13.49
N VAL A 432 -10.29 9.70 -14.26
CA VAL A 432 -10.66 10.89 -15.05
C VAL A 432 -10.91 12.11 -14.16
N MET A 433 -11.67 11.94 -13.06
CA MET A 433 -11.92 13.04 -12.10
C MET A 433 -10.62 13.52 -11.43
N LEU A 434 -9.73 12.60 -11.03
CA LEU A 434 -8.42 12.94 -10.47
C LEU A 434 -7.53 13.66 -11.49
N CYS A 435 -7.53 13.20 -12.74
CA CYS A 435 -6.84 13.84 -13.86
C CYS A 435 -7.33 15.28 -14.06
N GLY A 436 -8.64 15.48 -14.17
CA GLY A 436 -9.24 16.79 -14.31
C GLY A 436 -8.88 17.73 -13.15
N ARG A 437 -8.97 17.23 -11.90
CA ARG A 437 -8.57 17.98 -10.70
C ARG A 437 -7.09 18.36 -10.71
N TYR A 438 -6.22 17.43 -11.11
CA TYR A 438 -4.78 17.68 -11.20
C TYR A 438 -4.45 18.82 -12.18
N TYR A 439 -4.99 18.77 -13.40
CA TYR A 439 -4.74 19.83 -14.39
C TYR A 439 -5.36 21.16 -14.00
N TRP A 440 -6.54 21.16 -13.42
CA TRP A 440 -7.17 22.37 -12.89
C TRP A 440 -6.29 23.04 -11.82
N LYS A 441 -5.77 22.26 -10.87
CA LYS A 441 -4.88 22.75 -9.80
C LYS A 441 -3.59 23.34 -10.31
N LEU A 442 -2.97 22.71 -11.32
CA LEU A 442 -1.75 23.23 -11.95
C LEU A 442 -2.01 24.53 -12.70
N LYS A 443 -3.13 24.62 -13.46
CA LYS A 443 -3.50 25.83 -14.20
C LYS A 443 -3.69 27.02 -13.25
N THR A 444 -4.46 26.84 -12.17
CA THR A 444 -4.70 27.90 -11.18
C THR A 444 -3.39 28.38 -10.55
N LYS A 445 -2.43 27.48 -10.32
CA LYS A 445 -1.14 27.84 -9.73
C LYS A 445 -0.19 28.52 -10.72
N THR A 446 -0.30 28.26 -12.02
CA THR A 446 0.44 28.97 -13.07
C THR A 446 -0.07 30.41 -13.18
N GLN A 447 -1.39 30.61 -13.22
CA GLN A 447 -1.99 31.94 -13.29
C GLN A 447 -1.65 32.81 -12.08
N SER A 448 -1.61 32.26 -10.87
CA SER A 448 -1.21 33.02 -9.68
C SER A 448 0.26 33.47 -9.69
N LYS A 449 1.10 32.93 -10.54
CA LYS A 449 2.51 33.35 -10.72
C LYS A 449 2.68 34.47 -11.75
N GLU A 450 1.74 34.60 -12.68
CA GLU A 450 1.77 35.70 -13.69
C GLU A 450 1.29 37.02 -13.11
N PHE A 451 0.72 37.03 -11.90
CA PHE A 451 0.24 38.25 -11.21
C PHE A 451 1.20 38.75 -10.11
N TYR A 452 2.37 38.13 -9.92
CA TYR A 452 3.44 38.56 -9.02
C TYR A 452 4.79 38.60 -9.80
#